data_f02877a4acf2856e9218734b3d6b4d14
#
_entry.id   f02877a4acf2856e9218734b3d6b4d14
#
_cell.length_a   1.000
_cell.length_b   1.000
_cell.length_c   1.000
_cell.angle_alpha   90.00
_cell.angle_beta   90.00
_cell.angle_gamma   90.00
#
_symmetry.space_group_name_H-M   'P 1'
#
loop_
_entity.id
_entity.type
_entity.pdbx_description
1 polymer ?
#
loop_
_entity_poly.entity_id
_entity_poly.type
_entity_poly.pdbx_seq_one_letter_code
_entity_poly.pdbx_strand_id
1 'polypeptide(L)'
;MVKSDFLHSAEQMQQSLGPALCLAKWKQVSLHLPTGLNNSCYHPPLHKIPTELLTNNPSALHNTPHKKQQRKIMLQQERPSECSYCWTMEDNGKLSDRHYRSGEPWAAKDFDTIMNSSGDEDVVPSYVEVNFNHACNLKCSYCSPQFSSSWQQEVDQFGAYPTSNPHNDPDHFRGRNRPIPVREHNPYVDAFWSWWPTLYPELKHFRMTGGEPMLDRNTYRVFDYVLANPKSDLHLNVTSNFSVDERSWQKYLGYVKQLCEGEKIEHFMQYVSLDSFGPQAEYIRH
;
A
#
# COMPACT_ATOMS: atom_id res chain seq x y z
N MET A 1 1.18 -21.43 -4.08
CA MET A 1 1.12 -21.39 -5.57
C MET A 1 2.53 -21.62 -6.11
N VAL A 2 2.72 -22.67 -6.90
CA VAL A 2 4.03 -22.99 -7.48
C VAL A 2 4.35 -21.95 -8.57
N LYS A 3 5.63 -21.63 -8.81
CA LYS A 3 6.05 -20.62 -9.81
C LYS A 3 5.45 -20.86 -11.21
N SER A 4 5.20 -22.12 -11.58
CA SER A 4 4.52 -22.51 -12.83
C SER A 4 3.07 -22.05 -12.89
N ASP A 5 2.32 -22.13 -11.78
CA ASP A 5 0.90 -21.80 -11.76
C ASP A 5 0.70 -20.28 -11.86
N PHE A 6 1.57 -19.51 -11.23
CA PHE A 6 1.56 -18.06 -11.29
C PHE A 6 1.84 -17.52 -12.71
N LEU A 7 2.81 -18.12 -13.40
CA LEU A 7 3.10 -17.76 -14.79
C LEU A 7 1.95 -18.13 -15.72
N HIS A 8 1.39 -19.33 -15.55
CA HIS A 8 0.27 -19.80 -16.35
C HIS A 8 -0.98 -18.91 -16.19
N SER A 9 -1.31 -18.48 -14.96
CA SER A 9 -2.39 -17.53 -14.71
C SER A 9 -2.16 -16.19 -15.40
N ALA A 10 -0.93 -15.68 -15.42
CA ALA A 10 -0.59 -14.43 -16.10
C ALA A 10 -0.74 -14.52 -17.62
N GLU A 11 -0.34 -15.66 -18.21
CA GLU A 11 -0.49 -15.95 -19.65
C GLU A 11 -1.98 -16.05 -20.04
N GLN A 12 -2.80 -16.69 -19.23
CA GLN A 12 -4.26 -16.72 -19.41
C GLN A 12 -4.87 -15.31 -19.36
N MET A 13 -4.45 -14.49 -18.39
CA MET A 13 -4.91 -13.11 -18.27
C MET A 13 -4.48 -12.26 -19.45
N GLN A 14 -3.29 -12.46 -20.00
CA GLN A 14 -2.84 -11.76 -21.22
C GLN A 14 -3.84 -11.95 -22.37
N GLN A 15 -4.42 -13.12 -22.52
CA GLN A 15 -5.41 -13.42 -23.56
C GLN A 15 -6.78 -12.82 -23.26
N SER A 16 -7.17 -12.72 -21.98
CA SER A 16 -8.53 -12.35 -21.56
C SER A 16 -8.74 -10.87 -21.33
N LEU A 17 -7.71 -10.15 -20.86
CA LEU A 17 -7.82 -8.74 -20.42
C LEU A 17 -7.93 -7.73 -21.56
N GLY A 18 -7.68 -8.14 -22.81
CA GLY A 18 -7.59 -7.19 -23.91
C GLY A 18 -6.43 -6.20 -23.74
N PRO A 19 -6.40 -5.10 -24.52
CA PRO A 19 -5.24 -4.21 -24.60
C PRO A 19 -5.05 -3.30 -23.37
N ALA A 20 -6.06 -3.13 -22.51
CA ALA A 20 -6.01 -2.08 -21.49
C ALA A 20 -6.51 -2.47 -20.09
N LEU A 21 -7.37 -3.48 -19.94
CA LEU A 21 -7.98 -3.80 -18.65
C LEU A 21 -6.95 -4.31 -17.63
N CYS A 22 -7.05 -3.85 -16.38
CA CYS A 22 -6.24 -4.29 -15.25
C CYS A 22 -7.12 -4.44 -14.00
N LEU A 23 -7.33 -5.67 -13.53
CA LEU A 23 -8.20 -5.94 -12.37
C LEU A 23 -7.66 -5.30 -11.06
N ALA A 24 -6.36 -5.10 -10.96
CA ALA A 24 -5.75 -4.39 -9.83
C ALA A 24 -6.25 -2.94 -9.71
N LYS A 25 -6.73 -2.31 -10.79
CA LYS A 25 -7.31 -0.97 -10.73
C LYS A 25 -8.59 -0.93 -9.88
N TRP A 26 -9.30 -2.03 -9.78
CA TRP A 26 -10.49 -2.20 -8.94
C TRP A 26 -10.15 -2.82 -7.59
N LYS A 27 -9.29 -3.84 -7.55
CA LYS A 27 -9.15 -4.73 -6.40
C LYS A 27 -7.91 -4.50 -5.56
N GLN A 28 -7.04 -3.55 -5.96
CA GLN A 28 -5.82 -3.20 -5.21
C GLN A 28 -5.73 -1.70 -4.92
N VAL A 29 -5.20 -1.37 -3.75
CA VAL A 29 -4.85 0.01 -3.38
C VAL A 29 -3.68 0.06 -2.41
N SER A 30 -2.77 1.02 -2.62
CA SER A 30 -1.79 1.44 -1.63
C SER A 30 -2.21 2.81 -1.08
N LEU A 31 -2.40 2.88 0.23
CA LEU A 31 -2.87 4.05 0.97
C LEU A 31 -1.72 4.69 1.74
N HIS A 32 -1.37 5.93 1.43
CA HIS A 32 -0.39 6.73 2.12
C HIS A 32 -1.11 7.76 3.00
N LEU A 33 -1.66 7.28 4.14
CA LEU A 33 -2.52 8.09 5.00
C LEU A 33 -1.84 9.31 5.63
N PRO A 34 -0.50 9.32 5.91
CA PRO A 34 0.17 10.53 6.39
C PRO A 34 0.06 11.71 5.41
N THR A 35 0.05 11.44 4.13
CA THR A 35 -0.01 12.46 3.08
C THR A 35 -1.37 12.55 2.40
N GLY A 36 -2.28 11.60 2.68
CA GLY A 36 -3.57 11.50 2.01
C GLY A 36 -3.44 11.23 0.51
N LEU A 37 -2.47 10.39 0.16
CA LEU A 37 -2.23 9.98 -1.23
C LEU A 37 -2.57 8.49 -1.40
N ASN A 38 -2.93 8.09 -2.61
CA ASN A 38 -3.07 6.68 -2.96
C ASN A 38 -2.62 6.40 -4.41
N ASN A 39 -2.41 5.11 -4.70
CA ASN A 39 -2.33 4.57 -6.06
C ASN A 39 -2.97 3.17 -6.11
N SER A 40 -3.17 2.64 -7.33
CA SER A 40 -3.82 1.33 -7.51
C SER A 40 -2.85 0.16 -7.36
N CYS A 41 -1.59 0.39 -7.70
CA CYS A 41 -0.47 -0.52 -7.56
C CYS A 41 0.80 0.31 -7.43
N TYR A 42 1.98 -0.29 -7.55
CA TYR A 42 3.25 0.40 -7.31
C TYR A 42 3.74 1.28 -8.49
N HIS A 43 3.12 1.19 -9.67
CA HIS A 43 3.61 1.87 -10.87
C HIS A 43 2.97 3.24 -11.15
N PRO A 44 1.64 3.42 -11.00
CA PRO A 44 1.03 4.72 -11.24
C PRO A 44 1.50 5.78 -10.25
N PRO A 45 1.62 7.04 -10.68
CA PRO A 45 1.87 8.14 -9.76
C PRO A 45 0.84 8.21 -8.64
N LEU A 46 1.28 8.65 -7.47
CA LEU A 46 0.40 8.94 -6.34
C LEU A 46 -0.53 10.12 -6.68
N HIS A 47 -1.80 10.00 -6.32
CA HIS A 47 -2.75 11.09 -6.43
C HIS A 47 -3.43 11.41 -5.09
N LYS A 48 -3.85 12.68 -4.93
CA LYS A 48 -4.46 13.16 -3.69
C LYS A 48 -5.87 12.62 -3.54
N ILE A 49 -6.18 12.17 -2.34
CA ILE A 49 -7.54 11.81 -1.92
C ILE A 49 -8.23 13.10 -1.45
N PRO A 50 -9.35 13.51 -2.07
CA PRO A 50 -10.10 14.68 -1.62
C PRO A 50 -10.69 14.45 -0.22
N THR A 51 -10.29 15.27 0.75
CA THR A 51 -10.77 15.14 2.14
C THR A 51 -12.26 15.40 2.31
N GLU A 52 -12.81 16.27 1.50
CA GLU A 52 -14.24 16.63 1.48
C GLU A 52 -15.16 15.44 1.18
N LEU A 53 -14.65 14.43 0.47
CA LEU A 53 -15.41 13.21 0.17
C LEU A 53 -15.47 12.25 1.35
N LEU A 54 -14.47 12.27 2.22
CA LEU A 54 -14.29 11.26 3.28
C LEU A 54 -15.35 11.33 4.38
N THR A 55 -15.91 12.51 4.61
CA THR A 55 -16.95 12.72 5.66
C THR A 55 -18.19 11.85 5.40
N ASN A 56 -18.61 11.77 4.15
CA ASN A 56 -19.83 11.05 3.76
C ASN A 56 -19.54 9.70 3.11
N ASN A 57 -18.32 9.49 2.61
CA ASN A 57 -17.92 8.27 1.93
C ASN A 57 -16.48 7.89 2.28
N PRO A 58 -16.26 7.13 3.36
CA PRO A 58 -14.92 6.68 3.73
C PRO A 58 -14.26 5.80 2.65
N SER A 59 -15.05 5.12 1.80
CA SER A 59 -14.53 4.30 0.70
C SER A 59 -13.87 5.14 -0.40
N ALA A 60 -14.04 6.48 -0.38
CA ALA A 60 -13.32 7.40 -1.25
C ALA A 60 -11.79 7.37 -1.03
N LEU A 61 -11.28 6.77 0.04
CA LEU A 61 -9.87 6.40 0.17
C LEU A 61 -9.38 5.55 -1.02
N HIS A 62 -10.24 4.69 -1.56
CA HIS A 62 -9.98 3.87 -2.74
C HIS A 62 -10.69 4.38 -3.99
N ASN A 63 -11.94 4.87 -3.84
CA ASN A 63 -12.84 5.20 -4.93
C ASN A 63 -12.81 6.70 -5.26
N THR A 64 -11.60 7.24 -5.45
CA THR A 64 -11.44 8.64 -5.85
C THR A 64 -12.01 8.88 -7.26
N PRO A 65 -12.47 10.12 -7.59
CA PRO A 65 -12.87 10.47 -8.94
C PRO A 65 -11.80 10.16 -9.99
N HIS A 66 -10.52 10.39 -9.65
CA HIS A 66 -9.39 10.03 -10.50
C HIS A 66 -9.38 8.52 -10.83
N LYS A 67 -9.46 7.64 -9.82
CA LYS A 67 -9.46 6.18 -10.06
C LYS A 67 -10.66 5.72 -10.86
N LYS A 68 -11.84 6.27 -10.59
CA LYS A 68 -13.06 5.98 -11.37
C LYS A 68 -12.86 6.37 -12.85
N GLN A 69 -12.27 7.52 -13.11
CA GLN A 69 -11.94 7.91 -14.49
C GLN A 69 -10.95 6.94 -15.17
N GLN A 70 -9.91 6.49 -14.46
CA GLN A 70 -8.96 5.51 -15.01
C GLN A 70 -9.62 4.15 -15.28
N ARG A 71 -10.56 3.71 -14.44
CA ARG A 71 -11.36 2.50 -14.66
C ARG A 71 -12.19 2.60 -15.94
N LYS A 72 -12.88 3.74 -16.16
CA LYS A 72 -13.67 4.00 -17.39
C LYS A 72 -12.80 3.93 -18.64
N ILE A 73 -11.64 4.57 -18.63
CA ILE A 73 -10.67 4.52 -19.75
C ILE A 73 -10.32 3.05 -20.05
N MET A 74 -10.01 2.25 -19.03
CA MET A 74 -9.68 0.83 -19.21
C MET A 74 -10.86 0.00 -19.76
N LEU A 75 -12.10 0.26 -19.33
CA LEU A 75 -13.28 -0.42 -19.86
C LEU A 75 -13.57 -0.05 -21.31
N GLN A 76 -13.16 1.14 -21.76
CA GLN A 76 -13.20 1.57 -23.16
C GLN A 76 -12.07 0.97 -24.01
N GLN A 77 -11.26 0.06 -23.42
CA GLN A 77 -10.09 -0.55 -24.03
C GLN A 77 -8.99 0.46 -24.41
N GLU A 78 -8.97 1.60 -23.71
CA GLU A 78 -7.94 2.62 -23.84
C GLU A 78 -6.90 2.47 -22.72
N ARG A 79 -5.64 2.77 -23.04
CA ARG A 79 -4.49 2.64 -22.12
C ARG A 79 -4.31 3.91 -21.30
N PRO A 80 -4.61 3.94 -19.98
CA PRO A 80 -4.28 5.08 -19.13
C PRO A 80 -2.79 5.41 -19.16
N SER A 81 -2.44 6.67 -19.34
CA SER A 81 -1.03 7.11 -19.39
C SER A 81 -0.27 6.84 -18.10
N GLU A 82 -0.95 6.84 -16.96
CA GLU A 82 -0.35 6.55 -15.65
C GLU A 82 0.17 5.11 -15.52
N CYS A 83 -0.27 4.18 -16.38
CA CYS A 83 0.14 2.79 -16.39
C CYS A 83 1.23 2.50 -17.42
N SER A 84 2.00 3.52 -17.84
CA SER A 84 3.02 3.45 -18.90
C SER A 84 4.07 2.35 -18.68
N TYR A 85 4.40 2.02 -17.42
CA TYR A 85 5.30 0.91 -17.12
C TYR A 85 4.81 -0.41 -17.74
N CYS A 86 3.54 -0.78 -17.50
CA CYS A 86 2.97 -2.00 -18.05
C CYS A 86 2.91 -1.95 -19.57
N TRP A 87 2.51 -0.81 -20.13
CA TRP A 87 2.42 -0.64 -21.58
C TRP A 87 3.79 -0.80 -22.26
N THR A 88 4.84 -0.23 -21.66
CA THR A 88 6.20 -0.40 -22.17
C THR A 88 6.65 -1.86 -22.17
N MET A 89 6.32 -2.62 -21.12
CA MET A 89 6.65 -4.05 -21.07
C MET A 89 5.91 -4.83 -22.16
N GLU A 90 4.62 -4.56 -22.35
CA GLU A 90 3.77 -5.25 -23.32
C GLU A 90 4.13 -4.90 -24.76
N ASP A 91 4.44 -3.64 -25.04
CA ASP A 91 4.88 -3.17 -26.36
C ASP A 91 6.23 -3.78 -26.77
N ASN A 92 7.01 -4.28 -25.78
CA ASN A 92 8.21 -5.08 -25.99
C ASN A 92 7.97 -6.61 -25.95
N GLY A 93 6.71 -7.05 -26.07
CA GLY A 93 6.34 -8.46 -26.14
C GLY A 93 6.47 -9.24 -24.82
N LYS A 94 6.51 -8.55 -23.69
CA LYS A 94 6.66 -9.17 -22.36
C LYS A 94 5.35 -9.17 -21.59
N LEU A 95 5.21 -10.12 -20.66
CA LEU A 95 4.18 -10.03 -19.63
C LEU A 95 4.48 -8.85 -18.69
N SER A 96 3.44 -8.10 -18.35
CA SER A 96 3.52 -6.97 -17.41
C SER A 96 2.90 -7.32 -16.06
N ASP A 97 3.13 -6.49 -15.05
CA ASP A 97 2.49 -6.63 -13.74
C ASP A 97 0.96 -6.63 -13.82
N ARG A 98 0.39 -6.01 -14.84
CA ARG A 98 -1.04 -6.03 -15.09
C ARG A 98 -1.55 -7.47 -15.28
N HIS A 99 -0.83 -8.29 -16.05
CA HIS A 99 -1.18 -9.70 -16.27
C HIS A 99 -1.01 -10.53 -14.99
N TYR A 100 0.13 -10.37 -14.31
CA TYR A 100 0.41 -11.07 -13.06
C TYR A 100 -0.61 -10.72 -11.97
N ARG A 101 -0.86 -9.43 -11.71
CA ARG A 101 -1.80 -8.99 -10.68
C ARG A 101 -3.25 -9.37 -10.98
N SER A 102 -3.64 -9.31 -12.24
CA SER A 102 -4.99 -9.73 -12.63
C SER A 102 -5.19 -11.24 -12.54
N GLY A 103 -4.12 -12.03 -12.71
CA GLY A 103 -4.13 -13.49 -12.56
C GLY A 103 -4.13 -14.00 -11.11
N GLU A 104 -3.91 -13.12 -10.15
CA GLU A 104 -3.97 -13.47 -8.73
C GLU A 104 -5.42 -13.82 -8.31
N PRO A 105 -5.65 -14.86 -7.48
CA PRO A 105 -6.99 -15.28 -7.08
C PRO A 105 -7.85 -14.17 -6.46
N TRP A 106 -7.22 -13.24 -5.71
CA TRP A 106 -7.91 -12.10 -5.09
C TRP A 106 -8.47 -11.10 -6.10
N ALA A 107 -7.98 -11.09 -7.34
CA ALA A 107 -8.46 -10.22 -8.43
C ALA A 107 -9.25 -10.99 -9.47
N ALA A 108 -8.75 -12.15 -9.92
CA ALA A 108 -9.29 -12.93 -11.03
C ALA A 108 -10.75 -13.33 -10.82
N LYS A 109 -11.16 -13.64 -9.59
CA LYS A 109 -12.55 -14.03 -9.26
C LYS A 109 -13.58 -12.96 -9.61
N ASP A 110 -13.19 -11.69 -9.70
CA ASP A 110 -14.07 -10.56 -9.97
C ASP A 110 -14.05 -10.13 -11.45
N PHE A 111 -13.40 -10.91 -12.35
CA PHE A 111 -13.21 -10.54 -13.77
C PHE A 111 -14.53 -10.19 -14.45
N ASP A 112 -15.52 -11.08 -14.42
CA ASP A 112 -16.80 -10.87 -15.11
C ASP A 112 -17.57 -9.68 -14.51
N THR A 113 -17.55 -9.52 -13.20
CA THR A 113 -18.16 -8.38 -12.51
C THR A 113 -17.53 -7.06 -12.95
N ILE A 114 -16.20 -7.01 -13.05
CA ILE A 114 -15.47 -5.83 -13.48
C ILE A 114 -15.74 -5.52 -14.96
N MET A 115 -15.73 -6.52 -15.83
CA MET A 115 -16.00 -6.33 -17.25
C MET A 115 -17.39 -5.78 -17.52
N ASN A 116 -18.36 -6.10 -16.67
CA ASN A 116 -19.76 -5.64 -16.79
C ASN A 116 -20.05 -4.37 -15.96
N SER A 117 -19.03 -3.76 -15.34
CA SER A 117 -19.19 -2.55 -14.53
C SER A 117 -19.17 -1.27 -15.40
N SER A 118 -19.64 -0.16 -14.84
CA SER A 118 -19.54 1.17 -15.50
C SER A 118 -18.21 1.87 -15.21
N GLY A 119 -17.45 1.38 -14.21
CA GLY A 119 -16.23 2.02 -13.70
C GLY A 119 -16.49 3.15 -12.68
N ASP A 120 -17.75 3.51 -12.43
CA ASP A 120 -18.16 4.55 -11.48
C ASP A 120 -18.49 4.01 -10.08
N GLU A 121 -18.70 2.72 -9.97
CA GLU A 121 -19.11 2.10 -8.72
C GLU A 121 -18.04 2.25 -7.64
N ASP A 122 -18.49 2.37 -6.40
CA ASP A 122 -17.63 2.22 -5.24
C ASP A 122 -17.34 0.73 -5.03
N VAL A 123 -16.08 0.36 -5.20
CA VAL A 123 -15.61 -1.03 -5.12
C VAL A 123 -14.83 -1.22 -3.83
N VAL A 124 -15.01 -2.36 -3.18
CA VAL A 124 -14.18 -2.76 -2.04
C VAL A 124 -12.98 -3.56 -2.57
N PRO A 125 -11.75 -3.13 -2.29
CA PRO A 125 -10.55 -3.85 -2.71
C PRO A 125 -10.33 -5.10 -1.87
N SER A 126 -9.73 -6.12 -2.47
CA SER A 126 -9.30 -7.35 -1.78
C SER A 126 -7.82 -7.34 -1.40
N TYR A 127 -7.03 -6.45 -1.99
CA TYR A 127 -5.63 -6.22 -1.64
C TYR A 127 -5.43 -4.77 -1.22
N VAL A 128 -5.01 -4.57 0.02
CA VAL A 128 -4.70 -3.23 0.56
C VAL A 128 -3.31 -3.22 1.15
N GLU A 129 -2.51 -2.27 0.72
CA GLU A 129 -1.30 -1.86 1.42
C GLU A 129 -1.55 -0.51 2.09
N VAL A 130 -1.14 -0.36 3.34
CA VAL A 130 -1.36 0.87 4.09
C VAL A 130 -0.12 1.35 4.82
N ASN A 131 0.13 2.64 4.71
CA ASN A 131 1.00 3.40 5.57
C ASN A 131 0.12 4.29 6.46
N PHE A 132 0.05 4.02 7.76
CA PHE A 132 -0.76 4.79 8.71
C PHE A 132 -0.11 6.10 9.14
N ASN A 133 1.22 6.09 9.36
CA ASN A 133 1.99 7.28 9.71
C ASN A 133 3.45 7.15 9.24
N HIS A 134 4.21 8.24 9.36
CA HIS A 134 5.61 8.29 8.98
C HIS A 134 6.58 8.20 10.18
N ALA A 135 6.08 7.78 11.37
CA ALA A 135 6.95 7.56 12.52
C ALA A 135 8.00 6.49 12.18
N CYS A 136 9.26 6.86 12.22
CA CYS A 136 10.38 5.96 11.97
C CYS A 136 11.58 6.43 12.79
N ASN A 137 12.29 5.48 13.35
CA ASN A 137 13.50 5.71 14.14
C ASN A 137 14.79 5.73 13.31
N LEU A 138 14.71 5.43 12.00
CA LEU A 138 15.86 5.41 11.09
C LEU A 138 15.79 6.51 10.02
N LYS A 139 16.96 6.90 9.52
CA LYS A 139 17.18 7.82 8.42
C LYS A 139 17.91 7.12 7.28
N CYS A 140 17.31 6.07 6.72
CA CYS A 140 17.93 5.33 5.62
C CYS A 140 18.27 6.25 4.46
N SER A 141 19.45 6.11 3.87
CA SER A 141 20.00 7.02 2.85
C SER A 141 19.13 7.17 1.58
N TYR A 142 18.30 6.19 1.28
CA TYR A 142 17.34 6.18 0.16
C TYR A 142 15.91 6.55 0.57
N CYS A 143 15.67 6.88 1.85
CA CYS A 143 14.37 7.28 2.37
C CYS A 143 14.20 8.81 2.36
N SER A 144 13.03 9.29 2.73
CA SER A 144 12.69 10.70 2.70
C SER A 144 11.82 11.11 3.89
N PRO A 145 11.68 12.41 4.16
CA PRO A 145 10.76 12.95 5.17
C PRO A 145 9.32 12.46 5.03
N GLN A 146 8.88 12.10 3.84
CA GLN A 146 7.53 11.55 3.60
C GLN A 146 7.29 10.22 4.34
N PHE A 147 8.34 9.45 4.57
CA PHE A 147 8.27 8.10 5.17
C PHE A 147 9.05 7.97 6.48
N SER A 148 9.77 9.02 6.91
CA SER A 148 10.54 8.98 8.14
C SER A 148 10.45 10.30 8.91
N SER A 149 9.93 10.22 10.13
CA SER A 149 9.91 11.35 11.05
C SER A 149 11.32 11.79 11.51
N SER A 150 12.29 10.86 11.55
CA SER A 150 13.67 11.20 11.84
C SER A 150 14.31 11.99 10.70
N TRP A 151 14.02 11.66 9.42
CA TRP A 151 14.39 12.50 8.29
C TRP A 151 13.72 13.86 8.32
N GLN A 152 12.44 13.93 8.68
CA GLN A 152 11.71 15.19 8.80
C GLN A 152 12.36 16.12 9.83
N GLN A 153 12.71 15.57 11.00
CA GLN A 153 13.40 16.33 12.05
C GLN A 153 14.76 16.87 11.59
N GLU A 154 15.54 16.05 10.87
CA GLU A 154 16.85 16.47 10.36
C GLU A 154 16.72 17.57 9.31
N VAL A 155 15.80 17.44 8.38
CA VAL A 155 15.56 18.45 7.34
C VAL A 155 14.98 19.74 7.94
N ASP A 156 14.12 19.65 8.95
CA ASP A 156 13.60 20.84 9.66
C ASP A 156 14.72 21.57 10.43
N GLN A 157 15.72 20.85 10.94
CA GLN A 157 16.83 21.42 11.71
C GLN A 157 17.94 21.98 10.83
N PHE A 158 18.33 21.29 9.76
CA PHE A 158 19.54 21.58 8.98
C PHE A 158 19.26 22.04 7.54
N GLY A 159 18.02 21.93 7.09
CA GLY A 159 17.66 22.20 5.69
C GLY A 159 17.90 21.00 4.78
N ALA A 160 17.63 21.22 3.49
CA ALA A 160 17.84 20.21 2.46
C ALA A 160 19.33 19.95 2.19
N TYR A 161 19.67 18.73 1.81
CA TYR A 161 21.01 18.44 1.31
C TYR A 161 21.28 19.15 -0.02
N PRO A 162 22.49 19.63 -0.26
CA PRO A 162 22.88 20.34 -1.50
C PRO A 162 23.06 19.32 -2.65
N THR A 163 22.00 18.65 -3.02
CA THR A 163 21.96 17.68 -4.13
C THR A 163 21.26 18.28 -5.34
N SER A 164 21.61 17.82 -6.54
CA SER A 164 20.96 18.25 -7.79
C SER A 164 19.49 17.79 -7.90
N ASN A 165 19.09 16.82 -7.10
CA ASN A 165 17.72 16.32 -7.02
C ASN A 165 17.08 16.78 -5.71
N PRO A 166 15.86 17.37 -5.70
CA PRO A 166 15.19 17.90 -4.50
C PRO A 166 14.61 16.82 -3.59
N HIS A 167 15.20 15.63 -3.55
CA HIS A 167 14.69 14.48 -2.80
C HIS A 167 14.42 14.81 -1.32
N ASN A 168 15.29 15.58 -0.69
CA ASN A 168 15.19 16.01 0.71
C ASN A 168 14.92 17.52 0.84
N ASP A 169 14.52 18.21 -0.23
CA ASP A 169 14.17 19.62 -0.19
C ASP A 169 12.89 19.81 0.63
N PRO A 170 12.90 20.63 1.70
CA PRO A 170 11.70 20.94 2.46
C PRO A 170 10.55 21.47 1.60
N ASP A 171 10.85 22.22 0.52
CA ASP A 171 9.83 22.75 -0.37
C ASP A 171 9.14 21.67 -1.21
N HIS A 172 9.85 20.59 -1.53
CA HIS A 172 9.25 19.41 -2.19
C HIS A 172 8.17 18.74 -1.32
N PHE A 173 8.31 18.77 0.01
CA PHE A 173 7.38 18.20 0.97
C PHE A 173 6.38 19.20 1.53
N ARG A 174 6.39 20.45 1.07
CA ARG A 174 5.37 21.45 1.37
C ARG A 174 4.08 21.14 0.60
N GLY A 175 2.97 21.64 1.11
CA GLY A 175 1.67 21.41 0.47
C GLY A 175 1.22 19.95 0.52
N ARG A 176 0.80 19.41 -0.63
CA ARG A 176 0.15 18.08 -0.71
C ARG A 176 1.03 16.89 -0.32
N ASN A 177 2.36 17.05 -0.37
CA ASN A 177 3.30 15.94 -0.10
C ASN A 177 3.79 15.94 1.35
N ARG A 178 3.49 16.99 2.13
CA ARG A 178 3.89 17.08 3.52
C ARG A 178 3.08 16.08 4.36
N PRO A 179 3.75 15.21 5.14
CA PRO A 179 3.05 14.32 6.06
C PRO A 179 2.34 15.11 7.17
N ILE A 180 1.16 14.67 7.54
CA ILE A 180 0.49 15.12 8.76
C ILE A 180 1.34 14.63 9.94
N PRO A 181 1.74 15.53 10.87
CA PRO A 181 2.54 15.14 12.02
C PRO A 181 1.88 14.01 12.83
N VAL A 182 2.69 13.07 13.33
CA VAL A 182 2.21 11.85 14.02
C VAL A 182 1.25 12.13 15.19
N ARG A 183 1.41 13.31 15.85
CA ARG A 183 0.58 13.70 17.01
C ARG A 183 -0.65 14.51 16.63
N GLU A 184 -0.79 14.88 15.37
CA GLU A 184 -1.94 15.64 14.89
C GLU A 184 -3.07 14.72 14.44
N HIS A 185 -4.27 15.28 14.40
CA HIS A 185 -5.45 14.62 13.87
C HIS A 185 -5.29 14.34 12.37
N ASN A 186 -5.56 13.10 11.97
CA ASN A 186 -5.41 12.68 10.58
C ASN A 186 -6.78 12.17 10.05
N PRO A 187 -7.47 12.94 9.20
CA PRO A 187 -8.80 12.59 8.69
C PRO A 187 -8.78 11.33 7.80
N TYR A 188 -7.64 11.02 7.17
CA TYR A 188 -7.51 9.79 6.36
C TYR A 188 -7.47 8.53 7.22
N VAL A 189 -6.83 8.60 8.40
CA VAL A 189 -6.82 7.50 9.37
C VAL A 189 -8.22 7.29 9.94
N ASP A 190 -8.94 8.36 10.25
CA ASP A 190 -10.32 8.26 10.74
C ASP A 190 -11.25 7.66 9.69
N ALA A 191 -11.14 8.11 8.44
CA ALA A 191 -11.88 7.53 7.32
C ALA A 191 -11.54 6.05 7.12
N PHE A 192 -10.26 5.67 7.24
CA PHE A 192 -9.86 4.26 7.16
C PHE A 192 -10.57 3.42 8.23
N TRP A 193 -10.57 3.85 9.48
CA TRP A 193 -11.24 3.11 10.55
C TRP A 193 -12.76 3.12 10.46
N SER A 194 -13.35 4.18 9.90
CA SER A 194 -14.78 4.23 9.59
C SER A 194 -15.15 3.26 8.47
N TRP A 195 -14.24 3.04 7.51
CA TRP A 195 -14.43 2.11 6.40
C TRP A 195 -14.10 0.66 6.79
N TRP A 196 -13.28 0.44 7.80
CA TRP A 196 -12.75 -0.86 8.18
C TRP A 196 -13.80 -1.98 8.33
N PRO A 197 -14.97 -1.76 8.94
CA PRO A 197 -16.00 -2.80 9.06
C PRO A 197 -16.53 -3.31 7.71
N THR A 198 -16.56 -2.46 6.68
CA THR A 198 -16.95 -2.82 5.31
C THR A 198 -15.77 -3.40 4.53
N LEU A 199 -14.58 -2.90 4.77
CA LEU A 199 -13.36 -3.31 4.07
C LEU A 199 -12.89 -4.70 4.51
N TYR A 200 -12.82 -4.94 5.82
CA TYR A 200 -12.19 -6.13 6.39
C TYR A 200 -12.78 -7.47 5.87
N PRO A 201 -14.10 -7.66 5.74
CA PRO A 201 -14.67 -8.90 5.22
C PRO A 201 -14.18 -9.26 3.81
N GLU A 202 -13.90 -8.27 2.97
CA GLU A 202 -13.49 -8.46 1.57
C GLU A 202 -11.98 -8.65 1.39
N LEU A 203 -11.18 -8.34 2.42
CA LEU A 203 -9.73 -8.45 2.34
C LEU A 203 -9.27 -9.90 2.15
N LYS A 204 -8.34 -10.09 1.22
CA LYS A 204 -7.53 -11.30 1.03
C LYS A 204 -6.07 -11.03 1.38
N HIS A 205 -5.58 -9.85 1.04
CA HIS A 205 -4.24 -9.40 1.38
C HIS A 205 -4.29 -8.05 2.08
N PHE A 206 -3.72 -7.98 3.26
CA PHE A 206 -3.54 -6.74 3.99
C PHE A 206 -2.08 -6.56 4.39
N ARG A 207 -1.45 -5.51 3.88
CA ARG A 207 -0.05 -5.22 4.14
C ARG A 207 0.11 -3.89 4.87
N MET A 208 0.80 -3.90 5.99
CA MET A 208 1.19 -2.70 6.71
C MET A 208 2.64 -2.37 6.41
N THR A 209 2.87 -1.11 6.04
CA THR A 209 4.17 -0.54 5.68
C THR A 209 4.24 0.91 6.14
N GLY A 210 5.23 1.67 5.72
CA GLY A 210 5.30 3.11 5.98
C GLY A 210 6.56 3.49 6.70
N GLY A 211 6.49 4.24 7.79
CA GLY A 211 7.60 4.52 8.68
C GLY A 211 8.13 3.23 9.32
N GLU A 212 7.88 3.04 10.60
CA GLU A 212 8.13 1.75 11.26
C GLU A 212 6.82 1.23 11.86
N PRO A 213 6.18 0.20 11.28
CA PRO A 213 4.90 -0.32 11.76
C PRO A 213 4.92 -0.82 13.20
N MET A 214 6.05 -1.30 13.72
CA MET A 214 6.14 -1.73 15.11
C MET A 214 6.04 -0.57 16.12
N LEU A 215 6.22 0.68 15.65
CA LEU A 215 6.04 1.90 16.44
C LEU A 215 4.63 2.51 16.26
N ASP A 216 3.81 1.98 15.34
CA ASP A 216 2.51 2.52 15.04
C ASP A 216 1.39 1.83 15.84
N ARG A 217 0.62 2.63 16.60
CA ARG A 217 -0.55 2.14 17.34
C ARG A 217 -1.61 1.49 16.45
N ASN A 218 -1.71 1.91 15.20
CA ASN A 218 -2.70 1.36 14.27
C ASN A 218 -2.33 -0.07 13.84
N THR A 219 -1.05 -0.43 13.79
CA THR A 219 -0.61 -1.81 13.58
C THR A 219 -1.20 -2.73 14.65
N TYR A 220 -1.09 -2.33 15.90
CA TYR A 220 -1.64 -3.11 17.02
C TYR A 220 -3.17 -3.11 17.04
N ARG A 221 -3.79 -2.00 16.65
CA ARG A 221 -5.26 -1.94 16.50
C ARG A 221 -5.76 -2.90 15.41
N VAL A 222 -5.02 -3.07 14.31
CA VAL A 222 -5.31 -4.10 13.32
C VAL A 222 -5.18 -5.50 13.93
N PHE A 223 -4.11 -5.77 14.66
CA PHE A 223 -3.91 -7.06 15.30
C PHE A 223 -5.03 -7.39 16.30
N ASP A 224 -5.39 -6.44 17.17
CA ASP A 224 -6.50 -6.59 18.12
C ASP A 224 -7.81 -6.93 17.39
N TYR A 225 -8.09 -6.22 16.29
CA TYR A 225 -9.29 -6.46 15.51
C TYR A 225 -9.29 -7.86 14.87
N VAL A 226 -8.18 -8.27 14.26
CA VAL A 226 -8.03 -9.60 13.63
C VAL A 226 -8.15 -10.71 14.67
N LEU A 227 -7.55 -10.55 15.86
CA LEU A 227 -7.67 -11.53 16.94
C LEU A 227 -9.11 -11.67 17.43
N ALA A 228 -9.86 -10.56 17.50
CA ALA A 228 -11.27 -10.56 17.88
C ALA A 228 -12.21 -11.05 16.76
N ASN A 229 -11.79 -10.92 15.49
CA ASN A 229 -12.56 -11.28 14.29
C ASN A 229 -11.71 -12.14 13.36
N PRO A 230 -11.46 -13.41 13.67
CA PRO A 230 -10.62 -14.28 12.85
C PRO A 230 -11.10 -14.40 11.41
N LYS A 231 -10.13 -14.43 10.47
CA LYS A 231 -10.41 -14.52 9.04
C LYS A 231 -9.42 -15.48 8.39
N SER A 232 -9.83 -16.74 8.27
CA SER A 232 -9.00 -17.88 7.82
C SER A 232 -8.51 -17.80 6.37
N ASP A 233 -8.92 -16.79 5.60
CA ASP A 233 -8.51 -16.55 4.23
C ASP A 233 -7.76 -15.20 4.07
N LEU A 234 -7.26 -14.63 5.17
CA LEU A 234 -6.49 -13.39 5.18
C LEU A 234 -4.98 -13.67 5.19
N HIS A 235 -4.29 -13.11 4.22
CA HIS A 235 -2.84 -12.95 4.23
C HIS A 235 -2.48 -11.60 4.86
N LEU A 236 -1.90 -11.62 6.04
CA LEU A 236 -1.49 -10.43 6.79
C LEU A 236 0.02 -10.23 6.69
N ASN A 237 0.44 -9.09 6.18
CA ASN A 237 1.85 -8.80 5.90
C ASN A 237 2.30 -7.55 6.64
N VAL A 238 3.53 -7.55 7.16
CA VAL A 238 4.16 -6.39 7.79
C VAL A 238 5.55 -6.19 7.20
N THR A 239 5.91 -4.94 6.87
CA THR A 239 7.27 -4.58 6.46
C THR A 239 7.89 -3.72 7.54
N SER A 240 8.96 -4.18 8.18
CA SER A 240 9.61 -3.51 9.31
C SER A 240 11.12 -3.42 9.12
N ASN A 241 11.73 -2.41 9.69
CA ASN A 241 13.19 -2.28 9.79
C ASN A 241 13.77 -3.13 10.93
N PHE A 242 12.94 -3.67 11.81
CA PHE A 242 13.29 -4.48 12.99
C PHE A 242 14.22 -3.78 14.01
N SER A 243 14.41 -2.48 13.90
CA SER A 243 15.29 -1.71 14.79
C SER A 243 14.48 -0.99 15.88
N VAL A 244 13.82 -1.75 16.74
CA VAL A 244 13.04 -1.23 17.87
C VAL A 244 13.62 -1.74 19.19
N ASP A 245 13.22 -1.12 20.32
CA ASP A 245 13.59 -1.57 21.64
C ASP A 245 13.00 -2.95 21.99
N GLU A 246 13.63 -3.64 22.95
CA GLU A 246 13.26 -5.00 23.36
C GLU A 246 11.79 -5.12 23.79
N ARG A 247 11.24 -4.11 24.46
CA ARG A 247 9.85 -4.12 24.92
C ARG A 247 8.88 -4.08 23.73
N SER A 248 9.14 -3.22 22.76
CA SER A 248 8.37 -3.12 21.51
C SER A 248 8.47 -4.41 20.71
N TRP A 249 9.65 -5.00 20.65
CA TRP A 249 9.92 -6.29 20.02
C TRP A 249 9.12 -7.43 20.66
N GLN A 250 9.20 -7.60 21.97
CA GLN A 250 8.46 -8.63 22.69
C GLN A 250 6.95 -8.47 22.57
N LYS A 251 6.46 -7.23 22.61
CA LYS A 251 5.04 -6.93 22.38
C LYS A 251 4.61 -7.41 21.00
N TYR A 252 5.38 -7.06 19.96
CA TYR A 252 5.09 -7.44 18.59
C TYR A 252 5.07 -8.96 18.39
N LEU A 253 6.09 -9.65 18.86
CA LEU A 253 6.18 -11.11 18.81
C LEU A 253 4.99 -11.78 19.51
N GLY A 254 4.56 -11.24 20.64
CA GLY A 254 3.37 -11.73 21.36
C GLY A 254 2.09 -11.69 20.51
N TYR A 255 1.90 -10.64 19.73
CA TYR A 255 0.78 -10.55 18.78
C TYR A 255 0.93 -11.53 17.61
N VAL A 256 2.10 -11.57 16.98
CA VAL A 256 2.35 -12.47 15.85
C VAL A 256 2.13 -13.93 16.25
N LYS A 257 2.61 -14.32 17.43
CA LYS A 257 2.38 -15.64 17.98
C LYS A 257 0.89 -15.97 18.10
N GLN A 258 0.09 -15.09 18.69
CA GLN A 258 -1.36 -15.29 18.85
C GLN A 258 -2.09 -15.38 17.50
N LEU A 259 -1.68 -14.58 16.50
CA LEU A 259 -2.24 -14.62 15.16
C LEU A 259 -1.97 -15.94 14.43
N CYS A 260 -0.75 -16.48 14.60
CA CYS A 260 -0.32 -17.71 13.92
C CYS A 260 -0.79 -18.98 14.63
N GLU A 261 -0.76 -19.03 15.95
CA GLU A 261 -1.11 -20.23 16.72
C GLU A 261 -2.60 -20.54 16.79
N GLY A 262 -3.47 -19.58 16.50
CA GLY A 262 -4.92 -19.73 16.67
C GLY A 262 -5.70 -19.88 15.37
N GLU A 263 -5.04 -20.15 14.23
CA GLU A 263 -5.67 -20.18 12.89
C GLU A 263 -6.54 -18.92 12.64
N LYS A 264 -6.08 -17.77 13.17
CA LYS A 264 -6.82 -16.50 13.08
C LYS A 264 -6.76 -15.90 11.68
N ILE A 265 -5.73 -16.27 10.91
CA ILE A 265 -5.46 -15.83 9.55
C ILE A 265 -4.91 -17.02 8.75
N GLU A 266 -4.94 -16.93 7.43
CA GLU A 266 -4.36 -17.96 6.55
C GLU A 266 -2.82 -17.93 6.58
N HIS A 267 -2.25 -16.72 6.51
CA HIS A 267 -0.80 -16.57 6.44
C HIS A 267 -0.33 -15.25 7.05
N PHE A 268 0.77 -15.31 7.81
CA PHE A 268 1.50 -14.13 8.26
C PHE A 268 2.85 -14.05 7.55
N MET A 269 3.13 -12.91 6.91
CA MET A 269 4.41 -12.67 6.25
C MET A 269 5.10 -11.45 6.85
N GLN A 270 6.30 -11.66 7.35
CA GLN A 270 7.18 -10.59 7.80
C GLN A 270 8.21 -10.27 6.73
N TYR A 271 8.16 -9.05 6.22
CA TYR A 271 9.24 -8.49 5.40
C TYR A 271 10.19 -7.70 6.29
N VAL A 272 11.47 -8.02 6.18
CA VAL A 272 12.53 -7.31 6.91
C VAL A 272 13.30 -6.44 5.93
N SER A 273 13.40 -5.15 6.24
CA SER A 273 14.22 -4.23 5.48
C SER A 273 15.68 -4.36 5.91
N LEU A 274 16.46 -5.13 5.17
CA LEU A 274 17.88 -5.36 5.43
C LEU A 274 18.67 -5.17 4.13
N ASP A 275 19.60 -4.22 4.12
CA ASP A 275 20.43 -3.93 2.93
C ASP A 275 21.81 -4.57 3.03
N SER A 276 22.39 -4.58 4.23
CA SER A 276 23.76 -5.02 4.50
C SER A 276 23.92 -5.38 5.99
N PHE A 277 25.13 -5.72 6.41
CA PHE A 277 25.50 -5.96 7.80
C PHE A 277 26.81 -5.22 8.15
N GLY A 278 27.05 -5.06 9.46
CA GLY A 278 28.23 -4.35 9.97
C GLY A 278 28.20 -2.84 9.65
N PRO A 279 29.36 -2.18 9.56
CA PRO A 279 29.47 -0.74 9.39
C PRO A 279 28.74 -0.18 8.16
N GLN A 280 28.59 -0.99 7.10
CA GLN A 280 27.81 -0.58 5.91
C GLN A 280 26.31 -0.44 6.22
N ALA A 281 25.77 -1.32 7.06
CA ALA A 281 24.37 -1.24 7.47
C ALA A 281 24.11 0.04 8.28
N GLU A 282 25.01 0.37 9.21
CA GLU A 282 24.94 1.60 10.02
C GLU A 282 25.00 2.85 9.15
N TYR A 283 25.86 2.86 8.11
CA TYR A 283 25.97 3.97 7.18
C TYR A 283 24.70 4.16 6.32
N ILE A 284 24.08 3.07 5.87
CA ILE A 284 22.89 3.13 5.00
C ILE A 284 21.63 3.43 5.80
N ARG A 285 21.53 2.92 7.04
CA ARG A 285 20.33 2.95 7.88
C ARG A 285 20.56 3.65 9.22
N HIS A 286 21.18 4.78 9.19
CA HIS A 286 21.48 5.57 10.41
C HIS A 286 20.20 6.02 11.13
#